data_6d7a4b1972bc50dc6b46a91fb42e2bf5
#
_entry.id   6d7a4b1972bc50dc6b46a91fb42e2bf5
#
_cell.length_a   1.000
_cell.length_b   1.000
_cell.length_c   1.000
_cell.angle_alpha   90.00
_cell.angle_beta   90.00
_cell.angle_gamma   90.00
#
_symmetry.space_group_name_H-M   'P 1'
#
loop_
_entity.id
_entity.type
_entity.pdbx_description
1 polymer ?
#
loop_
_entity_poly.entity_id
_entity_poly.type
_entity_poly.pdbx_seq_one_letter_code
_entity_poly.pdbx_strand_id
1 'polypeptide(L)'
;MSKRPEKTINKNTAKTAKRLLKYVTDTYKLQFILVFVCIFISAAASVSVSLSLKFMLDDFILPLVGQSNPDFTNFYHAMIVLGCIFAAGVIATFIYTRMMVFIGQGVLKRVRDDMFEHMQTLPIRYFDQNTNGSIMSLYTNDTDTLRQMISQAIPQALMSFFTIIVTFISMLVLSPILTILAVVVIGIMITVTKAIGGNSGKYFIRQQKSLADVTGFIEERMNGQRVVKVFNHERKSEEEFDKLNESLFESAANANKYANIMGPVVGNIGNLQFVLTAVLGGVLAIEGIGGITLGVMASYLQFTKSFTQPFMQVAQQFNSIVMALAGAERIFALIDEEPETDEGYVRLVNAKKDENGNIIECKERTGMWAWKHPHSADGSVTYTELTGDVRFEDVTFGYNEDKTILHDISLFAKPGQKLAFVGSTGAGKTTITNLINRFYDIQDGKIRYDGINIKKIKKDDLRRSLGIVLQDTHLFTGTIKDNIRYGNLGATDEQIYEAAKLAHADQFIKMLPDGYDTVISGDGEGLSQGQRQLLSIARAAVANPPVLILDEATSSIDTRTESIVQRGMDNLMKGRTVFVIAHRLSTIRNSDAIIVLEHGKIIERGDHEDLIKNKGTYYQLYTGKLELS
;
A
#
# COMPACT_ATOMS: atom_id res chain seq x y z
N MET A 1 21.28 -3.13 -24.57
CA MET A 1 22.42 -2.63 -23.76
C MET A 1 22.00 -1.31 -23.12
N SER A 2 21.50 -1.36 -21.90
CA SER A 2 21.27 -0.17 -21.08
C SER A 2 22.04 -0.37 -19.79
N LYS A 3 23.17 0.31 -19.66
CA LYS A 3 23.92 0.46 -18.42
C LYS A 3 23.33 1.65 -17.65
N ARG A 4 22.80 1.42 -16.48
CA ARG A 4 22.81 2.19 -15.24
C ARG A 4 21.50 2.07 -14.43
N PRO A 5 21.54 1.26 -13.36
CA PRO A 5 20.76 1.64 -12.18
C PRO A 5 21.56 1.72 -10.87
N GLU A 6 22.88 1.43 -10.83
CA GLU A 6 23.57 1.32 -9.52
C GLU A 6 23.85 2.64 -8.79
N LYS A 7 23.99 3.77 -9.46
CA LYS A 7 24.31 5.06 -8.79
C LYS A 7 23.09 5.82 -8.28
N THR A 8 21.91 5.57 -8.82
CA THR A 8 20.65 6.22 -8.39
C THR A 8 20.10 5.60 -7.11
N ILE A 9 20.23 4.28 -6.95
CA ILE A 9 19.78 3.53 -5.77
C ILE A 9 20.48 4.04 -4.49
N ASN A 10 21.79 4.27 -4.52
CA ASN A 10 22.55 4.69 -3.34
C ASN A 10 22.14 6.08 -2.78
N LYS A 11 21.72 7.01 -3.61
CA LYS A 11 21.38 8.37 -3.18
C LYS A 11 19.95 8.44 -2.59
N ASN A 12 19.03 7.67 -3.13
CA ASN A 12 17.65 7.56 -2.63
C ASN A 12 17.59 6.76 -1.33
N THR A 13 18.32 5.66 -1.24
CA THR A 13 18.35 4.80 -0.04
C THR A 13 18.84 5.54 1.20
N ALA A 14 19.87 6.39 1.08
CA ALA A 14 20.35 7.21 2.19
C ALA A 14 19.32 8.27 2.63
N LYS A 15 18.59 8.88 1.68
CA LYS A 15 17.51 9.82 1.97
C LYS A 15 16.34 9.12 2.67
N THR A 16 15.97 7.95 2.20
CA THR A 16 14.91 7.10 2.79
C THR A 16 15.28 6.68 4.21
N ALA A 17 16.51 6.21 4.44
CA ALA A 17 17.00 5.86 5.77
C ALA A 17 16.97 7.06 6.73
N LYS A 18 17.40 8.25 6.28
CA LYS A 18 17.34 9.47 7.09
C LYS A 18 15.91 9.87 7.44
N ARG A 19 14.97 9.75 6.49
CA ARG A 19 13.55 10.04 6.71
C ARG A 19 12.94 9.07 7.71
N LEU A 20 13.25 7.78 7.59
CA LEU A 20 12.78 6.77 8.53
C LEU A 20 13.36 6.99 9.93
N LEU A 21 14.66 7.31 10.03
CA LEU A 21 15.27 7.67 11.31
C LEU A 21 14.56 8.88 11.95
N LYS A 22 14.11 9.84 11.16
CA LYS A 22 13.34 10.98 11.65
C LYS A 22 12.00 10.53 12.25
N TYR A 23 11.26 9.60 11.64
CA TYR A 23 10.03 9.03 12.23
C TYR A 23 10.29 8.42 13.61
N VAL A 24 11.43 7.74 13.79
CA VAL A 24 11.81 7.17 15.08
C VAL A 24 12.20 8.26 16.09
N THR A 25 13.05 9.20 15.68
CA THR A 25 13.64 10.20 16.60
C THR A 25 12.68 11.32 16.99
N ASP A 26 11.75 11.71 16.12
CA ASP A 26 10.79 12.78 16.42
C ASP A 26 9.84 12.38 17.55
N THR A 27 9.48 11.11 17.66
CA THR A 27 8.50 10.63 18.63
C THR A 27 9.15 9.92 19.82
N TYR A 28 10.24 9.17 19.60
CA TYR A 28 10.80 8.22 20.58
C TYR A 28 12.27 8.51 20.93
N LYS A 29 12.73 9.78 20.84
CA LYS A 29 14.13 10.14 21.02
C LYS A 29 14.74 9.66 22.36
N LEU A 30 14.06 9.88 23.48
CA LEU A 30 14.54 9.47 24.80
C LEU A 30 14.58 7.95 24.95
N GLN A 31 13.52 7.29 24.49
CA GLN A 31 13.43 5.83 24.51
C GLN A 31 14.52 5.20 23.64
N PHE A 32 14.83 5.78 22.49
CA PHE A 32 15.88 5.29 21.60
C PHE A 32 17.28 5.45 22.22
N ILE A 33 17.55 6.56 22.92
CA ILE A 33 18.80 6.74 23.69
C ILE A 33 18.91 5.68 24.79
N LEU A 34 17.84 5.44 25.54
CA LEU A 34 17.82 4.41 26.57
C LEU A 34 18.08 3.01 26.00
N VAL A 35 17.47 2.69 24.85
CA VAL A 35 17.74 1.44 24.13
C VAL A 35 19.22 1.31 23.77
N PHE A 36 19.83 2.38 23.26
CA PHE A 36 21.24 2.38 22.89
C PHE A 36 22.16 2.10 24.12
N VAL A 37 21.87 2.72 25.25
CA VAL A 37 22.59 2.47 26.51
C VAL A 37 22.38 1.03 27.00
N CYS A 38 21.15 0.53 26.96
CA CYS A 38 20.86 -0.85 27.38
C CYS A 38 21.52 -1.89 26.47
N ILE A 39 21.58 -1.66 25.16
CA ILE A 39 22.29 -2.53 24.21
C ILE A 39 23.80 -2.53 24.55
N PHE A 40 24.39 -1.37 24.83
CA PHE A 40 25.80 -1.29 25.23
C PHE A 40 26.09 -2.05 26.53
N ILE A 41 25.25 -1.87 27.56
CA ILE A 41 25.37 -2.60 28.83
C ILE A 41 25.26 -4.11 28.61
N SER A 42 24.29 -4.55 27.79
CA SER A 42 24.09 -5.96 27.45
C SER A 42 25.30 -6.55 26.73
N ALA A 43 25.86 -5.82 25.75
CA ALA A 43 27.06 -6.22 25.02
C ALA A 43 28.29 -6.33 25.97
N ALA A 44 28.49 -5.34 26.83
CA ALA A 44 29.57 -5.34 27.80
C ALA A 44 29.44 -6.50 28.81
N ALA A 45 28.23 -6.76 29.32
CA ALA A 45 27.94 -7.88 30.19
C ALA A 45 28.22 -9.23 29.50
N SER A 46 27.85 -9.40 28.25
CA SER A 46 28.11 -10.61 27.48
C SER A 46 29.62 -10.88 27.31
N VAL A 47 30.41 -9.83 27.06
CA VAL A 47 31.87 -9.95 26.90
C VAL A 47 32.56 -10.18 28.23
N SER A 48 32.02 -9.64 29.33
CA SER A 48 32.56 -9.80 30.69
C SER A 48 32.67 -11.27 31.11
N VAL A 49 31.81 -12.16 30.59
CA VAL A 49 31.93 -13.61 30.83
C VAL A 49 33.25 -14.16 30.33
N SER A 50 33.63 -13.81 29.10
CA SER A 50 34.90 -14.28 28.54
C SER A 50 36.12 -13.68 29.27
N LEU A 51 35.99 -12.41 29.69
CA LEU A 51 37.04 -11.73 30.45
C LEU A 51 37.18 -12.29 31.86
N SER A 52 36.09 -12.69 32.51
CA SER A 52 36.10 -13.23 33.87
C SER A 52 36.92 -14.52 34.00
N LEU A 53 37.05 -15.30 32.91
CA LEU A 53 37.89 -16.51 32.91
C LEU A 53 39.35 -16.22 33.29
N LYS A 54 39.90 -15.09 32.80
CA LYS A 54 41.26 -14.67 33.20
C LYS A 54 41.35 -14.43 34.72
N PHE A 55 40.45 -13.59 35.23
CA PHE A 55 40.48 -13.25 36.65
C PHE A 55 40.18 -14.47 37.52
N MET A 56 39.23 -15.30 37.16
CA MET A 56 38.86 -16.52 37.89
C MET A 56 40.03 -17.50 37.97
N LEU A 57 40.72 -17.75 36.84
CA LEU A 57 41.84 -18.67 36.81
C LEU A 57 43.08 -18.09 37.52
N ASP A 58 43.53 -16.91 37.11
CA ASP A 58 44.83 -16.37 37.52
C ASP A 58 44.80 -15.79 38.93
N ASP A 59 43.73 -15.06 39.31
CA ASP A 59 43.68 -14.29 40.54
C ASP A 59 42.97 -15.04 41.68
N PHE A 60 42.09 -16.02 41.39
CA PHE A 60 41.28 -16.70 42.41
C PHE A 60 41.51 -18.21 42.48
N ILE A 61 41.64 -18.94 41.36
CA ILE A 61 41.76 -20.40 41.40
C ILE A 61 43.20 -20.84 41.56
N LEU A 62 44.12 -20.38 40.70
CA LEU A 62 45.53 -20.80 40.73
C LEU A 62 46.22 -20.53 42.07
N PRO A 63 46.02 -19.40 42.77
CA PRO A 63 46.59 -19.15 44.07
C PRO A 63 46.12 -20.08 45.18
N LEU A 64 44.92 -20.70 45.00
CA LEU A 64 44.36 -21.64 46.01
C LEU A 64 44.80 -23.09 45.77
N VAL A 65 45.34 -23.41 44.61
CA VAL A 65 45.77 -24.75 44.23
C VAL A 65 47.02 -25.14 45.09
N GLY A 66 46.95 -26.26 45.83
CA GLY A 66 48.01 -26.76 46.64
C GLY A 66 48.02 -26.20 48.07
N GLN A 67 47.12 -25.32 48.47
CA GLN A 67 47.00 -24.88 49.89
C GLN A 67 46.25 -25.93 50.71
N SER A 68 46.76 -26.17 51.94
CA SER A 68 46.17 -27.15 52.89
C SER A 68 44.81 -26.66 53.47
N ASN A 69 44.57 -25.34 53.50
CA ASN A 69 43.30 -24.73 53.96
C ASN A 69 42.97 -23.48 53.13
N PRO A 70 42.37 -23.66 51.93
CA PRO A 70 42.12 -22.56 51.02
C PRO A 70 41.00 -21.64 51.51
N ASP A 71 41.25 -20.30 51.51
CA ASP A 71 40.22 -19.29 51.79
C ASP A 71 39.44 -18.91 50.47
N PHE A 72 38.20 -19.28 50.42
CA PHE A 72 37.30 -19.00 49.24
C PHE A 72 36.58 -17.67 49.35
N THR A 73 36.79 -16.84 50.37
CA THR A 73 36.03 -15.61 50.58
C THR A 73 36.10 -14.65 49.37
N ASN A 74 37.31 -14.42 48.86
CA ASN A 74 37.52 -13.54 47.69
C ASN A 74 36.90 -14.14 46.40
N PHE A 75 36.94 -15.46 46.26
CA PHE A 75 36.30 -16.16 45.16
C PHE A 75 34.77 -15.98 45.18
N TYR A 76 34.12 -16.13 46.35
CA TYR A 76 32.67 -15.88 46.48
C TYR A 76 32.31 -14.44 46.19
N HIS A 77 33.08 -13.45 46.62
CA HIS A 77 32.86 -12.05 46.30
C HIS A 77 32.93 -11.81 44.77
N ALA A 78 33.93 -12.36 44.08
CA ALA A 78 34.06 -12.25 42.64
C ALA A 78 32.87 -12.90 41.88
N MET A 79 32.39 -14.05 42.36
CA MET A 79 31.19 -14.71 41.80
C MET A 79 29.93 -13.88 41.98
N ILE A 80 29.75 -13.22 43.14
CA ILE A 80 28.62 -12.31 43.40
C ILE A 80 28.68 -11.11 42.44
N VAL A 81 29.85 -10.48 42.28
CA VAL A 81 30.03 -9.35 41.35
C VAL A 81 29.71 -9.75 39.92
N LEU A 82 30.22 -10.91 39.48
CA LEU A 82 29.92 -11.43 38.15
C LEU A 82 28.42 -11.71 37.98
N GLY A 83 27.76 -12.27 38.99
CA GLY A 83 26.32 -12.48 39.02
C GLY A 83 25.52 -11.17 38.88
N CYS A 84 25.98 -10.10 39.58
CA CYS A 84 25.36 -8.78 39.44
C CYS A 84 25.53 -8.18 38.03
N ILE A 85 26.72 -8.34 37.41
CA ILE A 85 26.95 -7.90 36.03
C ILE A 85 26.04 -8.65 35.07
N PHE A 86 25.91 -9.95 35.27
CA PHE A 86 24.98 -10.78 34.45
C PHE A 86 23.52 -10.37 34.61
N ALA A 87 23.07 -10.18 35.84
CA ALA A 87 21.73 -9.73 36.15
C ALA A 87 21.45 -8.36 35.49
N ALA A 88 22.38 -7.42 35.55
CA ALA A 88 22.28 -6.14 34.87
C ALA A 88 22.18 -6.29 33.34
N GLY A 89 22.97 -7.20 32.74
CA GLY A 89 22.90 -7.53 31.30
C GLY A 89 21.55 -8.11 30.88
N VAL A 90 20.99 -9.03 31.67
CA VAL A 90 19.66 -9.62 31.43
C VAL A 90 18.56 -8.57 31.53
N ILE A 91 18.59 -7.74 32.57
CA ILE A 91 17.63 -6.64 32.74
C ILE A 91 17.73 -5.65 31.59
N ALA A 92 18.93 -5.26 31.18
CA ALA A 92 19.15 -4.37 30.04
C ALA A 92 18.62 -4.98 28.73
N THR A 93 18.83 -6.29 28.50
CA THR A 93 18.31 -7.03 27.37
C THR A 93 16.79 -7.01 27.36
N PHE A 94 16.14 -7.28 28.47
CA PHE A 94 14.70 -7.25 28.61
C PHE A 94 14.14 -5.84 28.29
N ILE A 95 14.74 -4.80 28.85
CA ILE A 95 14.33 -3.41 28.66
C ILE A 95 14.43 -3.02 27.20
N TYR A 96 15.60 -3.18 26.55
CA TYR A 96 15.74 -2.74 25.16
C TYR A 96 14.86 -3.53 24.21
N THR A 97 14.72 -4.84 24.40
CA THR A 97 13.87 -5.68 23.54
C THR A 97 12.40 -5.24 23.63
N ARG A 98 11.89 -5.06 24.85
CA ARG A 98 10.52 -4.58 25.05
C ARG A 98 10.30 -3.18 24.47
N MET A 99 11.25 -2.28 24.68
CA MET A 99 11.15 -0.91 24.15
C MET A 99 11.21 -0.89 22.63
N MET A 100 12.05 -1.69 21.98
CA MET A 100 12.15 -1.74 20.52
C MET A 100 10.88 -2.28 19.88
N VAL A 101 10.19 -3.23 20.52
CA VAL A 101 8.85 -3.67 20.06
C VAL A 101 7.85 -2.50 20.14
N PHE A 102 7.84 -1.77 21.26
CA PHE A 102 6.94 -0.63 21.43
C PHE A 102 7.22 0.49 20.42
N ILE A 103 8.48 0.87 20.25
CA ILE A 103 8.93 1.87 19.26
C ILE A 103 8.55 1.41 17.85
N GLY A 104 8.84 0.16 17.50
CA GLY A 104 8.55 -0.40 16.19
C GLY A 104 7.06 -0.35 15.84
N GLN A 105 6.19 -0.80 16.77
CA GLN A 105 4.74 -0.75 16.56
C GLN A 105 4.20 0.68 16.49
N GLY A 106 4.73 1.58 17.30
CA GLY A 106 4.31 2.99 17.31
C GLY A 106 4.70 3.72 16.03
N VAL A 107 5.90 3.48 15.49
CA VAL A 107 6.33 4.03 14.20
C VAL A 107 5.46 3.47 13.07
N LEU A 108 5.18 2.18 13.08
CA LEU A 108 4.31 1.56 12.06
C LEU A 108 2.88 2.08 12.09
N LYS A 109 2.32 2.28 13.29
CA LYS A 109 1.01 2.91 13.41
C LYS A 109 1.02 4.26 12.71
N ARG A 110 1.97 5.12 13.03
CA ARG A 110 2.09 6.45 12.43
C ARG A 110 2.27 6.39 10.90
N VAL A 111 3.12 5.49 10.41
CA VAL A 111 3.31 5.31 8.96
C VAL A 111 2.01 4.90 8.28
N ARG A 112 1.23 3.99 8.88
CA ARG A 112 -0.07 3.58 8.33
C ARG A 112 -1.11 4.71 8.39
N ASP A 113 -1.12 5.47 9.48
CA ASP A 113 -2.00 6.63 9.62
C ASP A 113 -1.69 7.67 8.53
N ASP A 114 -0.41 8.04 8.36
CA ASP A 114 0.05 8.99 7.32
C ASP A 114 -0.26 8.49 5.90
N MET A 115 -0.04 7.19 5.63
CA MET A 115 -0.37 6.57 4.34
C MET A 115 -1.87 6.62 4.05
N PHE A 116 -2.70 6.28 5.03
CA PHE A 116 -4.15 6.22 4.84
C PHE A 116 -4.75 7.62 4.68
N GLU A 117 -4.32 8.57 5.50
CA GLU A 117 -4.74 9.97 5.40
C GLU A 117 -4.37 10.55 4.03
N HIS A 118 -3.13 10.34 3.60
CA HIS A 118 -2.68 10.83 2.30
C HIS A 118 -3.40 10.15 1.13
N MET A 119 -3.61 8.82 1.21
CA MET A 119 -4.33 8.06 0.18
C MET A 119 -5.74 8.61 -0.07
N GLN A 120 -6.44 9.14 0.95
CA GLN A 120 -7.75 9.77 0.78
C GLN A 120 -7.70 11.08 0.00
N THR A 121 -6.54 11.70 -0.14
CA THR A 121 -6.35 12.96 -0.88
C THR A 121 -5.93 12.75 -2.33
N LEU A 122 -5.62 11.50 -2.73
CA LEU A 122 -5.10 11.21 -4.07
C LEU A 122 -6.18 11.28 -5.15
N PRO A 123 -5.82 11.70 -6.37
CA PRO A 123 -6.74 11.71 -7.51
C PRO A 123 -7.08 10.28 -7.96
N ILE A 124 -8.24 10.10 -8.58
CA ILE A 124 -8.68 8.81 -9.15
C ILE A 124 -7.64 8.23 -10.11
N ARG A 125 -6.91 9.09 -10.85
CA ARG A 125 -5.80 8.68 -11.71
C ARG A 125 -4.80 7.76 -11.03
N TYR A 126 -4.51 7.98 -9.75
CA TYR A 126 -3.59 7.12 -8.99
C TYR A 126 -4.14 5.69 -8.87
N PHE A 127 -5.42 5.55 -8.56
CA PHE A 127 -6.08 4.24 -8.41
C PHE A 127 -6.29 3.54 -9.76
N ASP A 128 -6.47 4.27 -10.85
CA ASP A 128 -6.56 3.71 -12.20
C ASP A 128 -5.20 3.18 -12.70
N GLN A 129 -4.09 3.76 -12.23
CA GLN A 129 -2.73 3.36 -12.62
C GLN A 129 -2.12 2.29 -11.72
N ASN A 130 -2.63 2.10 -10.50
CA ASN A 130 -2.11 1.16 -9.51
C ASN A 130 -3.16 0.13 -9.16
N THR A 131 -2.78 -1.14 -9.16
CA THR A 131 -3.70 -2.21 -8.75
C THR A 131 -3.94 -2.18 -7.24
N ASN A 132 -5.16 -2.55 -6.81
CA ASN A 132 -5.51 -2.67 -5.39
C ASN A 132 -4.52 -3.57 -4.62
N GLY A 133 -4.06 -4.66 -5.26
CA GLY A 133 -3.07 -5.58 -4.69
C GLY A 133 -1.71 -4.91 -4.45
N SER A 134 -1.25 -4.02 -5.37
CA SER A 134 0.01 -3.30 -5.19
C SER A 134 -0.08 -2.29 -4.03
N ILE A 135 -1.19 -1.56 -3.91
CA ILE A 135 -1.43 -0.63 -2.82
C ILE A 135 -1.54 -1.39 -1.49
N MET A 136 -2.28 -2.52 -1.46
CA MET A 136 -2.43 -3.34 -0.25
C MET A 136 -1.08 -3.92 0.22
N SER A 137 -0.18 -4.27 -0.71
CA SER A 137 1.16 -4.74 -0.38
C SER A 137 1.98 -3.73 0.42
N LEU A 138 1.75 -2.41 0.25
CA LEU A 138 2.38 -1.36 1.06
C LEU A 138 1.95 -1.45 2.53
N TYR A 139 0.63 -1.70 2.76
CA TYR A 139 0.07 -1.80 4.11
C TYR A 139 0.39 -3.12 4.81
N THR A 140 0.70 -4.19 4.07
CA THR A 140 0.98 -5.53 4.60
C THR A 140 2.47 -5.85 4.56
N ASN A 141 2.99 -6.19 3.40
CA ASN A 141 4.35 -6.71 3.23
C ASN A 141 5.41 -5.67 3.55
N ASP A 142 5.27 -4.45 3.00
CA ASP A 142 6.28 -3.41 3.16
C ASP A 142 6.31 -2.86 4.59
N THR A 143 5.15 -2.69 5.23
CA THR A 143 5.09 -2.33 6.64
C THR A 143 5.64 -3.43 7.55
N ASP A 144 5.45 -4.73 7.23
CA ASP A 144 6.01 -5.82 8.04
C ASP A 144 7.54 -5.89 7.92
N THR A 145 8.11 -5.69 6.73
CA THR A 145 9.57 -5.60 6.56
C THR A 145 10.17 -4.42 7.34
N LEU A 146 9.47 -3.26 7.40
CA LEU A 146 9.87 -2.14 8.25
C LEU A 146 9.83 -2.51 9.74
N ARG A 147 8.80 -3.22 10.18
CA ARG A 147 8.69 -3.71 11.55
C ARG A 147 9.89 -4.59 11.92
N GLN A 148 10.21 -5.56 11.07
CA GLN A 148 11.35 -6.45 11.28
C GLN A 148 12.66 -5.67 11.36
N MET A 149 12.86 -4.70 10.48
CA MET A 149 14.05 -3.86 10.50
C MET A 149 14.15 -3.06 11.81
N ILE A 150 13.11 -2.33 12.21
CA ILE A 150 13.13 -1.47 13.39
C ILE A 150 13.23 -2.31 14.66
N SER A 151 12.39 -3.35 14.81
CA SER A 151 12.27 -4.10 16.06
C SER A 151 13.33 -5.18 16.24
N GLN A 152 13.98 -5.66 15.19
CA GLN A 152 14.92 -6.79 15.23
C GLN A 152 16.26 -6.45 14.56
N ALA A 153 16.28 -6.06 13.28
CA ALA A 153 17.52 -5.92 12.54
C ALA A 153 18.43 -4.81 13.07
N ILE A 154 17.88 -3.63 13.38
CA ILE A 154 18.65 -2.51 13.95
C ILE A 154 19.21 -2.84 15.32
N PRO A 155 18.42 -3.33 16.32
CA PRO A 155 18.96 -3.70 17.63
C PRO A 155 20.02 -4.79 17.55
N GLN A 156 19.81 -5.82 16.71
CA GLN A 156 20.75 -6.91 16.53
C GLN A 156 22.07 -6.44 15.88
N ALA A 157 21.98 -5.55 14.90
CA ALA A 157 23.17 -4.96 14.28
C ALA A 157 23.95 -4.08 15.26
N LEU A 158 23.26 -3.28 16.08
CA LEU A 158 23.88 -2.47 17.14
C LEU A 158 24.53 -3.35 18.21
N MET A 159 23.82 -4.40 18.66
CA MET A 159 24.35 -5.36 19.63
C MET A 159 25.63 -6.01 19.09
N SER A 160 25.61 -6.49 17.85
CA SER A 160 26.77 -7.09 17.19
C SER A 160 27.94 -6.09 17.07
N PHE A 161 27.64 -4.84 16.69
CA PHE A 161 28.64 -3.78 16.59
C PHE A 161 29.32 -3.50 17.92
N PHE A 162 28.56 -3.33 19.01
CA PHE A 162 29.15 -3.13 20.35
C PHE A 162 29.89 -4.36 20.83
N THR A 163 29.37 -5.56 20.62
CA THR A 163 30.05 -6.81 20.99
C THR A 163 31.42 -6.92 20.29
N ILE A 164 31.49 -6.62 19.00
CA ILE A 164 32.75 -6.61 18.24
C ILE A 164 33.74 -5.62 18.83
N ILE A 165 33.31 -4.37 19.11
CA ILE A 165 34.18 -3.33 19.65
C ILE A 165 34.69 -3.72 21.03
N VAL A 166 33.80 -4.10 21.96
CA VAL A 166 34.17 -4.43 23.33
C VAL A 166 35.07 -5.67 23.37
N THR A 167 34.77 -6.71 22.54
CA THR A 167 35.62 -7.89 22.43
C THR A 167 37.00 -7.53 21.89
N PHE A 168 37.06 -6.72 20.82
CA PHE A 168 38.32 -6.29 20.22
C PHE A 168 39.21 -5.51 21.20
N ILE A 169 38.62 -4.56 21.93
CA ILE A 169 39.34 -3.81 22.98
C ILE A 169 39.83 -4.77 24.08
N SER A 170 39.00 -5.70 24.52
CA SER A 170 39.39 -6.71 25.54
C SER A 170 40.51 -7.60 25.05
N MET A 171 40.51 -8.04 23.79
CA MET A 171 41.58 -8.82 23.17
C MET A 171 42.88 -8.02 23.12
N LEU A 172 42.82 -6.74 22.75
CA LEU A 172 43.99 -5.87 22.64
C LEU A 172 44.65 -5.63 24.04
N VAL A 173 43.82 -5.45 25.08
CA VAL A 173 44.29 -5.25 26.45
C VAL A 173 44.91 -6.53 27.01
N LEU A 174 44.35 -7.71 26.71
CA LEU A 174 44.86 -8.99 27.22
C LEU A 174 46.18 -9.41 26.56
N SER A 175 46.26 -9.35 25.23
CA SER A 175 47.48 -9.70 24.49
C SER A 175 47.51 -9.05 23.11
N PRO A 176 48.29 -7.98 22.91
CA PRO A 176 48.46 -7.37 21.59
C PRO A 176 49.01 -8.35 20.53
N ILE A 177 49.89 -9.28 20.93
CA ILE A 177 50.51 -10.25 20.02
C ILE A 177 49.46 -11.19 19.43
N LEU A 178 48.61 -11.78 20.27
CA LEU A 178 47.52 -12.65 19.79
C LEU A 178 46.46 -11.88 19.01
N THR A 179 46.29 -10.59 19.31
CA THR A 179 45.33 -9.74 18.59
C THR A 179 45.75 -9.50 17.13
N ILE A 180 47.04 -9.44 16.81
CA ILE A 180 47.54 -9.36 15.43
C ILE A 180 47.07 -10.60 14.63
N LEU A 181 47.22 -11.80 15.22
CA LEU A 181 46.72 -13.03 14.60
C LEU A 181 45.21 -12.95 14.34
N ALA A 182 44.45 -12.48 15.33
CA ALA A 182 43.00 -12.31 15.18
C ALA A 182 42.64 -11.36 14.03
N VAL A 183 43.32 -10.22 13.91
CA VAL A 183 43.10 -9.24 12.82
C VAL A 183 43.36 -9.84 11.43
N VAL A 184 44.44 -10.63 11.30
CA VAL A 184 44.74 -11.32 10.02
C VAL A 184 43.61 -12.27 9.65
N VAL A 185 43.15 -13.10 10.59
CA VAL A 185 42.07 -14.06 10.33
C VAL A 185 40.75 -13.36 10.02
N ILE A 186 40.45 -12.25 10.69
CA ILE A 186 39.26 -11.41 10.38
C ILE A 186 39.34 -10.89 8.94
N GLY A 187 40.50 -10.42 8.49
CA GLY A 187 40.73 -10.00 7.11
C GLY A 187 40.41 -11.11 6.11
N ILE A 188 40.84 -12.34 6.41
CA ILE A 188 40.52 -13.54 5.60
C ILE A 188 38.99 -13.79 5.62
N MET A 189 38.36 -13.78 6.82
CA MET A 189 36.91 -13.95 6.97
C MET A 189 36.10 -12.94 6.12
N ILE A 190 36.43 -11.67 6.19
CA ILE A 190 35.75 -10.61 5.42
C ILE A 190 35.89 -10.85 3.93
N THR A 191 37.09 -11.24 3.47
CA THR A 191 37.36 -11.50 2.05
C THR A 191 36.55 -12.69 1.54
N VAL A 192 36.54 -13.79 2.29
CA VAL A 192 35.78 -15.00 1.97
C VAL A 192 34.27 -14.73 2.01
N THR A 193 33.79 -14.00 3.02
CA THR A 193 32.37 -13.63 3.15
C THR A 193 31.92 -12.77 1.97
N LYS A 194 32.72 -11.81 1.52
CA LYS A 194 32.43 -11.00 0.32
C LYS A 194 32.37 -11.85 -0.96
N ALA A 195 33.29 -12.79 -1.12
CA ALA A 195 33.33 -13.66 -2.29
C ALA A 195 32.10 -14.59 -2.37
N ILE A 196 31.74 -15.23 -1.26
CA ILE A 196 30.57 -16.13 -1.19
C ILE A 196 29.28 -15.33 -1.27
N GLY A 197 29.16 -14.24 -0.50
CA GLY A 197 27.97 -13.40 -0.43
C GLY A 197 27.62 -12.72 -1.76
N GLY A 198 28.62 -12.30 -2.53
CA GLY A 198 28.43 -11.72 -3.86
C GLY A 198 27.78 -12.70 -4.85
N ASN A 199 28.17 -13.97 -4.80
CA ASN A 199 27.57 -15.02 -5.62
C ASN A 199 26.17 -15.39 -5.11
N SER A 200 26.00 -15.54 -3.81
CA SER A 200 24.70 -15.78 -3.19
C SER A 200 23.66 -14.73 -3.63
N GLY A 201 24.01 -13.44 -3.54
CA GLY A 201 23.10 -12.35 -3.92
C GLY A 201 22.62 -12.44 -5.38
N LYS A 202 23.49 -12.79 -6.33
CA LYS A 202 23.10 -12.97 -7.74
C LYS A 202 22.06 -14.08 -7.91
N TYR A 203 22.27 -15.22 -7.25
CA TYR A 203 21.33 -16.35 -7.35
C TYR A 203 20.03 -16.09 -6.62
N PHE A 204 20.04 -15.35 -5.50
CA PHE A 204 18.80 -14.94 -4.83
C PHE A 204 17.94 -14.02 -5.70
N ILE A 205 18.53 -13.06 -6.43
CA ILE A 205 17.80 -12.23 -7.39
C ILE A 205 17.19 -13.09 -8.50
N ARG A 206 17.94 -14.08 -9.01
CA ARG A 206 17.45 -15.00 -10.04
C ARG A 206 16.33 -15.89 -9.51
N GLN A 207 16.47 -16.40 -8.29
CA GLN A 207 15.42 -17.18 -7.60
C GLN A 207 14.14 -16.39 -7.45
N GLN A 208 14.22 -15.12 -7.02
CA GLN A 208 13.03 -14.26 -6.88
C GLN A 208 12.33 -14.05 -8.22
N LYS A 209 13.08 -13.88 -9.30
CA LYS A 209 12.50 -13.79 -10.64
C LYS A 209 11.81 -15.08 -11.05
N SER A 210 12.47 -16.25 -10.92
CA SER A 210 11.88 -17.55 -11.25
C SER A 210 10.65 -17.85 -10.38
N LEU A 211 10.65 -17.44 -9.10
CA LEU A 211 9.50 -17.57 -8.22
C LEU A 211 8.31 -16.72 -8.70
N ALA A 212 8.58 -15.49 -9.15
CA ALA A 212 7.53 -14.64 -9.72
C ALA A 212 6.94 -15.24 -11.00
N ASP A 213 7.78 -15.82 -11.87
CA ASP A 213 7.35 -16.48 -13.10
C ASP A 213 6.44 -17.70 -12.78
N VAL A 214 6.83 -18.54 -11.82
CA VAL A 214 6.02 -19.68 -11.36
C VAL A 214 4.71 -19.24 -10.73
N THR A 215 4.75 -18.24 -9.84
CA THR A 215 3.56 -17.74 -9.15
C THR A 215 2.56 -17.12 -10.14
N GLY A 216 3.06 -16.31 -11.09
CA GLY A 216 2.21 -15.73 -12.13
C GLY A 216 1.57 -16.78 -13.03
N PHE A 217 2.31 -17.85 -13.38
CA PHE A 217 1.76 -18.98 -14.13
C PHE A 217 0.66 -19.71 -13.35
N ILE A 218 0.88 -19.98 -12.05
CA ILE A 218 -0.13 -20.61 -11.18
C ILE A 218 -1.39 -19.76 -11.14
N GLU A 219 -1.26 -18.46 -10.89
CA GLU A 219 -2.39 -17.52 -10.83
C GLU A 219 -3.19 -17.51 -12.15
N GLU A 220 -2.49 -17.43 -13.29
CA GLU A 220 -3.12 -17.50 -14.62
C GLU A 220 -3.90 -18.79 -14.82
N ARG A 221 -3.29 -19.94 -14.49
CA ARG A 221 -3.94 -21.24 -14.64
C ARG A 221 -5.09 -21.45 -13.65
N MET A 222 -4.99 -20.98 -12.42
CA MET A 222 -6.09 -21.00 -11.44
C MET A 222 -7.30 -20.20 -11.95
N ASN A 223 -7.08 -18.99 -12.42
CA ASN A 223 -8.13 -18.16 -12.98
C ASN A 223 -8.74 -18.77 -14.26
N GLY A 224 -7.88 -19.36 -15.09
CA GLY A 224 -8.27 -20.03 -16.34
C GLY A 224 -8.65 -21.51 -16.20
N GLN A 225 -8.79 -22.07 -14.99
CA GLN A 225 -8.95 -23.52 -14.78
C GLN A 225 -10.15 -24.14 -15.53
N ARG A 226 -11.25 -23.40 -15.64
CA ARG A 226 -12.42 -23.85 -16.44
C ARG A 226 -12.07 -24.02 -17.92
N VAL A 227 -11.25 -23.11 -18.47
CA VAL A 227 -10.80 -23.15 -19.86
C VAL A 227 -9.87 -24.35 -20.05
N VAL A 228 -8.89 -24.54 -19.15
CA VAL A 228 -7.97 -25.69 -19.18
C VAL A 228 -8.76 -27.00 -19.21
N LYS A 229 -9.80 -27.14 -18.37
CA LYS A 229 -10.66 -28.33 -18.28
C LYS A 229 -11.49 -28.57 -19.53
N VAL A 230 -12.15 -27.52 -20.07
CA VAL A 230 -13.00 -27.65 -21.26
C VAL A 230 -12.20 -28.06 -22.49
N PHE A 231 -10.96 -27.58 -22.62
CA PHE A 231 -10.10 -27.91 -23.76
C PHE A 231 -9.15 -29.10 -23.51
N ASN A 232 -9.21 -29.75 -22.33
CA ASN A 232 -8.37 -30.90 -21.94
C ASN A 232 -6.87 -30.58 -22.08
N HIS A 233 -6.44 -29.39 -21.62
CA HIS A 233 -5.06 -28.91 -21.74
C HIS A 233 -4.26 -29.12 -20.44
N GLU A 234 -4.72 -29.97 -19.50
CA GLU A 234 -4.05 -30.24 -18.21
C GLU A 234 -2.61 -30.68 -18.41
N ARG A 235 -2.38 -31.67 -19.25
CA ARG A 235 -1.05 -32.21 -19.52
C ARG A 235 -0.10 -31.15 -20.07
N LYS A 236 -0.58 -30.28 -20.97
CA LYS A 236 0.24 -29.20 -21.52
C LYS A 236 0.59 -28.17 -20.44
N SER A 237 -0.38 -27.89 -19.55
CA SER A 237 -0.15 -26.98 -18.43
C SER A 237 0.84 -27.54 -17.42
N GLU A 238 0.82 -28.86 -17.17
CA GLU A 238 1.80 -29.55 -16.34
C GLU A 238 3.22 -29.47 -16.95
N GLU A 239 3.36 -29.74 -18.25
CA GLU A 239 4.63 -29.68 -18.96
C GLU A 239 5.24 -28.24 -18.97
N GLU A 240 4.39 -27.20 -19.04
CA GLU A 240 4.82 -25.80 -18.96
C GLU A 240 5.21 -25.43 -17.52
N PHE A 241 4.43 -25.89 -16.53
CA PHE A 241 4.73 -25.71 -15.11
C PHE A 241 6.07 -26.36 -14.73
N ASP A 242 6.30 -27.59 -15.15
CA ASP A 242 7.55 -28.32 -14.86
C ASP A 242 8.78 -27.57 -15.33
N LYS A 243 8.74 -26.95 -16.52
CA LYS A 243 9.86 -26.13 -17.03
C LYS A 243 10.14 -24.92 -16.15
N LEU A 244 9.10 -24.23 -15.71
CA LEU A 244 9.23 -23.07 -14.84
C LEU A 244 9.70 -23.48 -13.44
N ASN A 245 9.17 -24.59 -12.92
CA ASN A 245 9.52 -25.12 -11.61
C ASN A 245 10.96 -25.64 -11.58
N GLU A 246 11.44 -26.28 -12.66
CA GLU A 246 12.85 -26.68 -12.80
C GLU A 246 13.79 -25.46 -12.81
N SER A 247 13.43 -24.40 -13.53
CA SER A 247 14.19 -23.13 -13.49
C SER A 247 14.23 -22.51 -12.09
N LEU A 248 13.12 -22.60 -11.36
CA LEU A 248 13.06 -22.18 -9.95
C LEU A 248 13.94 -23.06 -9.07
N PHE A 249 13.87 -24.39 -9.25
CA PHE A 249 14.69 -25.36 -8.51
C PHE A 249 16.18 -25.08 -8.70
N GLU A 250 16.66 -24.95 -9.94
CA GLU A 250 18.07 -24.64 -10.22
C GLU A 250 18.53 -23.34 -9.57
N SER A 251 17.69 -22.29 -9.67
CA SER A 251 18.00 -20.99 -9.10
C SER A 251 18.00 -21.02 -7.58
N ALA A 252 17.02 -21.68 -6.95
CA ALA A 252 16.90 -21.85 -5.52
C ALA A 252 18.01 -22.74 -4.95
N ALA A 253 18.31 -23.87 -5.61
CA ALA A 253 19.39 -24.77 -5.21
C ALA A 253 20.75 -24.05 -5.19
N ASN A 254 21.05 -23.27 -6.22
CA ASN A 254 22.28 -22.49 -6.28
C ASN A 254 22.32 -21.36 -5.23
N ALA A 255 21.21 -20.63 -5.05
CA ALA A 255 21.11 -19.59 -4.02
C ALA A 255 21.37 -20.16 -2.61
N ASN A 256 20.67 -21.27 -2.27
CA ASN A 256 20.81 -21.93 -0.99
C ASN A 256 22.18 -22.61 -0.81
N LYS A 257 22.79 -23.15 -1.88
CA LYS A 257 24.15 -23.70 -1.84
C LYS A 257 25.14 -22.65 -1.34
N TYR A 258 25.15 -21.46 -1.91
CA TYR A 258 26.07 -20.39 -1.49
C TYR A 258 25.70 -19.82 -0.12
N ALA A 259 24.42 -19.70 0.21
CA ALA A 259 23.97 -19.23 1.51
C ALA A 259 24.37 -20.20 2.63
N ASN A 260 24.11 -21.49 2.44
CA ASN A 260 24.34 -22.50 3.47
C ASN A 260 25.82 -22.88 3.64
N ILE A 261 26.66 -22.68 2.61
CA ILE A 261 28.11 -22.93 2.72
C ILE A 261 28.81 -21.85 3.53
N MET A 262 28.24 -20.66 3.63
CA MET A 262 28.84 -19.53 4.36
C MET A 262 29.04 -19.85 5.85
N GLY A 263 28.06 -20.43 6.51
CA GLY A 263 28.11 -20.82 7.92
C GLY A 263 29.28 -21.75 8.24
N PRO A 264 29.34 -22.93 7.60
CA PRO A 264 30.45 -23.89 7.76
C PRO A 264 31.83 -23.30 7.44
N VAL A 265 31.94 -22.52 6.37
CA VAL A 265 33.24 -21.94 5.97
C VAL A 265 33.72 -20.92 7.02
N VAL A 266 32.88 -19.97 7.40
CA VAL A 266 33.25 -18.97 8.44
C VAL A 266 33.48 -19.64 9.79
N GLY A 267 32.64 -20.64 10.15
CA GLY A 267 32.81 -21.41 11.37
C GLY A 267 34.13 -22.17 11.43
N ASN A 268 34.54 -22.82 10.33
CA ASN A 268 35.82 -23.52 10.27
C ASN A 268 37.05 -22.58 10.25
N ILE A 269 36.92 -21.38 9.65
CA ILE A 269 37.96 -20.35 9.76
C ILE A 269 38.09 -19.94 11.27
N GLY A 270 36.95 -19.80 11.98
CA GLY A 270 36.98 -19.55 13.43
C GLY A 270 37.58 -20.69 14.24
N ASN A 271 37.32 -21.96 13.89
CA ASN A 271 37.96 -23.12 14.52
C ASN A 271 39.47 -23.16 14.22
N LEU A 272 39.89 -22.84 13.00
CA LEU A 272 41.32 -22.72 12.67
C LEU A 272 41.98 -21.60 13.47
N GLN A 273 41.32 -20.46 13.59
CA GLN A 273 41.80 -19.37 14.47
C GLN A 273 41.96 -19.83 15.92
N PHE A 274 41.00 -20.57 16.44
CA PHE A 274 41.06 -21.12 17.80
C PHE A 274 42.28 -22.02 17.97
N VAL A 275 42.54 -22.94 17.03
CA VAL A 275 43.71 -23.84 17.08
C VAL A 275 45.03 -23.05 16.99
N LEU A 276 45.12 -22.11 16.02
CA LEU A 276 46.32 -21.26 15.89
C LEU A 276 46.60 -20.42 17.14
N THR A 277 45.51 -19.88 17.74
CA THR A 277 45.60 -19.12 18.98
C THR A 277 46.05 -20.01 20.16
N ALA A 278 45.56 -21.26 20.26
CA ALA A 278 45.95 -22.20 21.28
C ALA A 278 47.42 -22.59 21.16
N VAL A 279 47.89 -22.89 19.93
CA VAL A 279 49.29 -23.27 19.71
C VAL A 279 50.23 -22.09 19.95
N LEU A 280 49.96 -20.93 19.32
CA LEU A 280 50.80 -19.75 19.47
C LEU A 280 50.80 -19.23 20.90
N GLY A 281 49.60 -19.14 21.52
CA GLY A 281 49.46 -18.70 22.91
C GLY A 281 50.12 -19.66 23.91
N GLY A 282 50.05 -20.99 23.64
CA GLY A 282 50.75 -22.00 24.45
C GLY A 282 52.28 -21.86 24.39
N VAL A 283 52.83 -21.68 23.17
CA VAL A 283 54.29 -21.44 23.02
C VAL A 283 54.71 -20.17 23.72
N LEU A 284 54.02 -19.07 23.54
CA LEU A 284 54.33 -17.78 24.16
C LEU A 284 54.20 -17.83 25.69
N ALA A 285 53.25 -18.62 26.22
CA ALA A 285 53.07 -18.83 27.67
C ALA A 285 54.22 -19.65 28.27
N ILE A 286 54.68 -20.69 27.57
CA ILE A 286 55.80 -21.53 28.00
C ILE A 286 57.13 -20.74 28.01
N GLU A 287 57.34 -19.91 26.99
CA GLU A 287 58.50 -19.05 26.85
C GLU A 287 58.45 -17.79 27.72
N GLY A 288 57.33 -17.52 28.43
CA GLY A 288 57.15 -16.33 29.26
C GLY A 288 57.07 -15.02 28.49
N ILE A 289 56.79 -15.08 27.16
CA ILE A 289 56.74 -13.90 26.29
C ILE A 289 55.37 -13.24 26.38
N GLY A 290 55.32 -11.90 26.58
CA GLY A 290 54.09 -11.10 26.51
C GLY A 290 53.14 -11.25 27.69
N GLY A 291 53.57 -11.86 28.84
CA GLY A 291 52.77 -12.00 30.04
C GLY A 291 51.52 -12.89 29.90
N ILE A 292 51.59 -13.87 28.97
CA ILE A 292 50.48 -14.77 28.69
C ILE A 292 50.39 -15.83 29.79
N THR A 293 49.36 -15.72 30.64
CA THR A 293 49.01 -16.69 31.67
C THR A 293 48.01 -17.71 31.15
N LEU A 294 47.74 -18.76 31.95
CA LEU A 294 46.72 -19.75 31.65
C LEU A 294 45.32 -19.10 31.56
N GLY A 295 45.00 -18.14 32.42
CA GLY A 295 43.76 -17.40 32.40
C GLY A 295 43.61 -16.47 31.21
N VAL A 296 44.71 -15.77 30.83
CA VAL A 296 44.73 -14.97 29.59
C VAL A 296 44.46 -15.85 28.38
N MET A 297 45.10 -17.02 28.30
CA MET A 297 44.89 -17.96 27.19
C MET A 297 43.47 -18.49 27.13
N ALA A 298 42.88 -18.90 28.27
CA ALA A 298 41.49 -19.37 28.34
C ALA A 298 40.49 -18.28 27.90
N SER A 299 40.65 -17.05 28.39
CA SER A 299 39.82 -15.90 28.00
C SER A 299 39.96 -15.59 26.51
N TYR A 300 41.19 -15.64 25.99
CA TYR A 300 41.47 -15.33 24.59
C TYR A 300 40.85 -16.36 23.63
N LEU A 301 40.92 -17.66 23.99
CA LEU A 301 40.27 -18.73 23.23
C LEU A 301 38.74 -18.56 23.22
N GLN A 302 38.16 -18.13 24.34
CA GLN A 302 36.73 -17.84 24.42
C GLN A 302 36.35 -16.62 23.58
N PHE A 303 37.17 -15.56 23.57
CA PHE A 303 36.97 -14.40 22.68
C PHE A 303 37.01 -14.77 21.22
N THR A 304 37.91 -15.68 20.81
CA THR A 304 38.00 -16.16 19.43
C THR A 304 36.67 -16.77 18.96
N LYS A 305 36.01 -17.56 19.83
CA LYS A 305 34.68 -18.12 19.55
C LYS A 305 33.60 -17.05 19.55
N SER A 306 33.57 -16.17 20.54
CA SER A 306 32.55 -15.12 20.67
C SER A 306 32.61 -14.05 19.59
N PHE A 307 33.77 -13.88 18.91
CA PHE A 307 33.98 -12.87 17.88
C PHE A 307 33.37 -13.26 16.55
N THR A 308 33.27 -14.55 16.22
CA THR A 308 32.79 -15.04 14.94
C THR A 308 31.26 -14.84 14.77
N GLN A 309 30.49 -15.04 15.83
CA GLN A 309 29.01 -14.95 15.77
C GLN A 309 28.47 -13.57 15.37
N PRO A 310 28.93 -12.44 15.96
CA PRO A 310 28.45 -11.11 15.57
C PRO A 310 28.65 -10.78 14.08
N PHE A 311 29.72 -11.26 13.44
CA PHE A 311 29.92 -11.07 12.01
C PHE A 311 28.85 -11.76 11.16
N MET A 312 28.51 -12.99 11.55
CA MET A 312 27.42 -13.73 10.87
C MET A 312 26.08 -13.03 11.04
N GLN A 313 25.79 -12.52 12.23
CA GLN A 313 24.55 -11.79 12.51
C GLN A 313 24.45 -10.51 11.70
N VAL A 314 25.50 -9.70 11.62
CA VAL A 314 25.54 -8.47 10.80
C VAL A 314 25.26 -8.81 9.32
N ALA A 315 25.90 -9.87 8.81
CA ALA A 315 25.68 -10.29 7.42
C ALA A 315 24.23 -10.69 7.13
N GLN A 316 23.57 -11.38 8.08
CA GLN A 316 22.14 -11.74 7.96
C GLN A 316 21.23 -10.52 8.02
N GLN A 317 21.49 -9.59 8.93
CA GLN A 317 20.66 -8.38 9.09
C GLN A 317 20.78 -7.42 7.92
N PHE A 318 21.90 -7.45 7.18
CA PHE A 318 22.11 -6.56 6.04
C PHE A 318 21.02 -6.72 4.97
N ASN A 319 20.65 -7.96 4.63
CA ASN A 319 19.59 -8.23 3.66
C ASN A 319 18.22 -7.72 4.15
N SER A 320 17.89 -7.92 5.42
CA SER A 320 16.64 -7.44 6.02
C SER A 320 16.56 -5.91 5.99
N ILE A 321 17.67 -5.22 6.24
CA ILE A 321 17.75 -3.76 6.18
C ILE A 321 17.56 -3.26 4.73
N VAL A 322 18.21 -3.89 3.76
CA VAL A 322 18.08 -3.51 2.34
C VAL A 322 16.64 -3.70 1.85
N MET A 323 16.01 -4.82 2.17
CA MET A 323 14.61 -5.10 1.81
C MET A 323 13.64 -4.10 2.45
N ALA A 324 13.84 -3.80 3.73
CA ALA A 324 13.01 -2.83 4.44
C ALA A 324 13.17 -1.39 3.90
N LEU A 325 14.39 -0.99 3.52
CA LEU A 325 14.62 0.32 2.90
C LEU A 325 13.96 0.42 1.51
N ALA A 326 13.94 -0.67 0.72
CA ALA A 326 13.21 -0.71 -0.53
C ALA A 326 11.69 -0.62 -0.32
N GLY A 327 11.15 -1.30 0.71
CA GLY A 327 9.75 -1.17 1.12
C GLY A 327 9.42 0.25 1.60
N ALA A 328 10.30 0.86 2.40
CA ALA A 328 10.16 2.24 2.85
C ALA A 328 10.15 3.23 1.68
N GLU A 329 10.95 3.00 0.64
CA GLU A 329 10.98 3.85 -0.55
C GLU A 329 9.62 3.83 -1.27
N ARG A 330 8.98 2.65 -1.41
CA ARG A 330 7.62 2.53 -1.99
C ARG A 330 6.55 3.19 -1.11
N ILE A 331 6.63 3.00 0.21
CA ILE A 331 5.72 3.66 1.17
C ILE A 331 5.84 5.18 1.07
N PHE A 332 7.07 5.70 1.04
CA PHE A 332 7.27 7.15 0.92
C PHE A 332 6.91 7.69 -0.47
N ALA A 333 6.99 6.88 -1.52
CA ALA A 333 6.49 7.27 -2.84
C ALA A 333 4.97 7.50 -2.81
N LEU A 334 4.21 6.63 -2.10
CA LEU A 334 2.78 6.87 -1.89
C LEU A 334 2.52 8.17 -1.10
N ILE A 335 3.27 8.39 0.00
CA ILE A 335 3.08 9.58 0.87
C ILE A 335 3.50 10.88 0.16
N ASP A 336 4.40 10.80 -0.82
CA ASP A 336 4.91 11.96 -1.57
C ASP A 336 4.17 12.17 -2.90
N GLU A 337 3.20 11.31 -3.24
CA GLU A 337 2.37 11.47 -4.43
C GLU A 337 1.57 12.77 -4.34
N GLU A 338 1.37 13.45 -5.46
CA GLU A 338 0.68 14.72 -5.47
C GLU A 338 -0.81 14.55 -5.15
N PRO A 339 -1.35 15.24 -4.13
CA PRO A 339 -2.77 15.17 -3.81
C PRO A 339 -3.62 15.78 -4.93
N GLU A 340 -4.89 15.44 -4.95
CA GLU A 340 -5.83 16.03 -5.90
C GLU A 340 -5.89 17.57 -5.70
N THR A 341 -5.51 18.31 -6.72
CA THR A 341 -5.55 19.78 -6.69
C THR A 341 -6.96 20.30 -6.90
N ASP A 342 -7.38 21.27 -6.11
CA ASP A 342 -8.68 21.95 -6.26
C ASP A 342 -8.52 23.48 -6.16
N GLU A 343 -8.45 24.13 -7.30
CA GLU A 343 -8.38 25.59 -7.42
C GLU A 343 -9.78 26.26 -7.49
N GLY A 344 -10.85 25.46 -7.29
CA GLY A 344 -12.22 25.96 -7.30
C GLY A 344 -12.50 26.95 -6.17
N TYR A 345 -13.26 27.99 -6.47
CA TYR A 345 -13.67 29.01 -5.51
C TYR A 345 -15.18 29.24 -5.46
N VAL A 346 -15.92 28.71 -6.44
CA VAL A 346 -17.39 28.70 -6.44
C VAL A 346 -17.87 27.57 -5.55
N ARG A 347 -18.82 27.86 -4.66
CA ARG A 347 -19.33 26.91 -3.67
C ARG A 347 -20.82 26.62 -3.84
N LEU A 348 -21.25 25.44 -3.46
CA LEU A 348 -22.64 25.05 -3.40
C LEU A 348 -23.22 25.39 -2.03
N VAL A 349 -24.29 26.18 -1.99
CA VAL A 349 -24.97 26.62 -0.78
C VAL A 349 -26.46 26.30 -0.82
N ASN A 350 -27.07 26.15 0.37
CA ASN A 350 -28.53 26.14 0.47
C ASN A 350 -29.05 27.55 0.18
N ALA A 351 -30.11 27.63 -0.58
CA ALA A 351 -30.65 28.91 -1.03
C ALA A 351 -32.20 28.96 -0.85
N LYS A 352 -32.72 30.17 -0.84
CA LYS A 352 -34.16 30.46 -0.94
C LYS A 352 -34.36 31.70 -1.79
N LYS A 353 -35.56 31.87 -2.34
CA LYS A 353 -35.95 33.12 -3.01
C LYS A 353 -36.50 34.10 -1.97
N ASP A 354 -36.05 35.37 -2.03
CA ASP A 354 -36.60 36.45 -1.25
C ASP A 354 -37.96 36.91 -1.84
N GLU A 355 -38.60 37.88 -1.19
CA GLU A 355 -39.90 38.46 -1.63
C GLU A 355 -39.81 39.07 -3.05
N ASN A 356 -38.65 39.46 -3.50
CA ASN A 356 -38.38 40.03 -4.82
C ASN A 356 -37.98 38.97 -5.86
N GLY A 357 -37.91 37.69 -5.47
CA GLY A 357 -37.50 36.59 -6.35
C GLY A 357 -35.98 36.39 -6.48
N ASN A 358 -35.15 37.16 -5.76
CA ASN A 358 -33.71 36.99 -5.78
C ASN A 358 -33.28 35.78 -4.94
N ILE A 359 -32.24 35.11 -5.40
CA ILE A 359 -31.66 33.95 -4.70
C ILE A 359 -30.74 34.45 -3.59
N ILE A 360 -31.02 34.04 -2.38
CA ILE A 360 -30.24 34.35 -1.19
C ILE A 360 -29.81 33.08 -0.46
N GLU A 361 -28.58 33.09 0.06
CA GLU A 361 -28.03 32.00 0.86
C GLU A 361 -28.79 31.86 2.19
N CYS A 362 -29.06 30.62 2.61
CA CYS A 362 -29.65 30.31 3.90
C CYS A 362 -28.93 29.12 4.56
N LYS A 363 -29.04 29.03 5.90
CA LYS A 363 -28.46 27.91 6.66
C LYS A 363 -29.33 26.65 6.63
N GLU A 364 -30.63 26.82 6.46
CA GLU A 364 -31.62 25.77 6.49
C GLU A 364 -31.60 25.00 5.16
N ARG A 365 -31.86 23.69 5.22
CA ARG A 365 -32.01 22.84 4.03
C ARG A 365 -33.40 23.05 3.43
N THR A 366 -33.52 23.91 2.45
CA THR A 366 -34.77 24.30 1.78
C THR A 366 -35.16 23.38 0.63
N GLY A 367 -34.26 22.46 0.22
CA GLY A 367 -34.41 21.69 -1.01
C GLY A 367 -33.98 22.44 -2.28
N MET A 368 -33.66 23.73 -2.17
CA MET A 368 -33.10 24.54 -3.25
C MET A 368 -31.61 24.79 -3.01
N TRP A 369 -30.80 24.62 -4.01
CA TRP A 369 -29.36 24.88 -3.99
C TRP A 369 -28.98 25.96 -4.99
N ALA A 370 -27.90 26.68 -4.69
CA ALA A 370 -27.36 27.69 -5.59
C ALA A 370 -25.82 27.69 -5.57
N TRP A 371 -25.24 28.04 -6.70
CA TRP A 371 -23.82 28.31 -6.83
C TRP A 371 -23.51 29.71 -6.32
N LYS A 372 -22.73 29.84 -5.26
CA LYS A 372 -22.19 31.09 -4.75
C LYS A 372 -20.89 31.39 -5.49
N HIS A 373 -20.92 32.35 -6.41
CA HIS A 373 -19.81 32.73 -7.27
C HIS A 373 -19.26 34.11 -6.86
N PRO A 374 -18.17 34.19 -6.07
CA PRO A 374 -17.48 35.43 -5.79
C PRO A 374 -16.70 35.91 -7.01
N HIS A 375 -16.78 37.20 -7.30
CA HIS A 375 -16.04 37.86 -8.38
C HIS A 375 -14.87 38.63 -7.79
N SER A 376 -13.65 38.26 -8.18
CA SER A 376 -12.42 38.91 -7.68
C SER A 376 -12.21 40.35 -8.21
N ALA A 377 -12.87 40.70 -9.31
CA ALA A 377 -12.69 41.99 -9.95
C ALA A 377 -13.35 43.17 -9.19
N ASP A 378 -14.51 42.95 -8.59
CA ASP A 378 -15.34 43.97 -7.93
C ASP A 378 -15.80 43.56 -6.52
N GLY A 379 -15.43 42.38 -6.05
CA GLY A 379 -15.85 41.85 -4.75
C GLY A 379 -17.32 41.44 -4.67
N SER A 380 -18.05 41.48 -5.79
CA SER A 380 -19.45 41.05 -5.85
C SER A 380 -19.60 39.54 -5.71
N VAL A 381 -20.78 39.11 -5.28
CA VAL A 381 -21.15 37.69 -5.20
C VAL A 381 -22.44 37.49 -5.98
N THR A 382 -22.41 36.59 -6.94
CA THR A 382 -23.61 36.17 -7.67
C THR A 382 -24.07 34.79 -7.21
N TYR A 383 -25.39 34.62 -7.15
CA TYR A 383 -26.03 33.33 -6.84
C TYR A 383 -26.74 32.83 -8.09
N THR A 384 -26.34 31.64 -8.57
CA THR A 384 -26.97 30.98 -9.71
C THR A 384 -27.69 29.75 -9.21
N GLU A 385 -28.99 29.60 -9.50
CA GLU A 385 -29.77 28.41 -9.13
C GLU A 385 -29.16 27.15 -9.73
N LEU A 386 -29.04 26.11 -8.92
CA LEU A 386 -28.58 24.80 -9.39
C LEU A 386 -29.73 24.12 -10.12
N THR A 387 -29.69 24.13 -11.45
CA THR A 387 -30.75 23.59 -12.33
C THR A 387 -30.32 22.31 -13.05
N GLY A 388 -29.03 22.12 -13.23
CA GLY A 388 -28.48 20.94 -13.91
C GLY A 388 -28.25 21.14 -15.42
N ASP A 389 -28.01 22.37 -15.91
CA ASP A 389 -27.57 22.62 -17.28
C ASP A 389 -26.07 22.29 -17.39
N VAL A 390 -25.72 21.27 -18.19
CA VAL A 390 -24.32 20.86 -18.40
C VAL A 390 -23.98 21.01 -19.88
N ARG A 391 -22.87 21.69 -20.17
CA ARG A 391 -22.40 21.97 -21.55
C ARG A 391 -20.92 21.68 -21.70
N PHE A 392 -20.57 21.00 -22.79
CA PHE A 392 -19.21 20.81 -23.29
C PHE A 392 -19.03 21.71 -24.51
N GLU A 393 -17.95 22.46 -24.53
CA GLU A 393 -17.57 23.39 -25.60
C GLU A 393 -16.16 23.00 -26.07
N ASP A 394 -16.07 22.36 -27.25
CA ASP A 394 -14.85 21.95 -27.97
C ASP A 394 -13.84 21.20 -27.07
N VAL A 395 -14.34 20.22 -26.29
CA VAL A 395 -13.54 19.50 -25.29
C VAL A 395 -12.67 18.46 -25.94
N THR A 396 -11.36 18.58 -25.75
CA THR A 396 -10.35 17.60 -26.12
C THR A 396 -9.71 17.03 -24.86
N PHE A 397 -9.58 15.69 -24.80
CA PHE A 397 -9.07 15.02 -23.62
C PHE A 397 -8.36 13.69 -23.93
N GLY A 398 -7.27 13.41 -23.17
CA GLY A 398 -6.59 12.12 -23.10
C GLY A 398 -6.10 11.83 -21.68
N TYR A 399 -6.12 10.56 -21.27
CA TYR A 399 -5.61 10.14 -19.94
C TYR A 399 -4.10 10.30 -19.84
N ASN A 400 -3.38 10.20 -20.97
CA ASN A 400 -1.95 10.40 -21.10
C ASN A 400 -1.68 11.40 -22.26
N GLU A 401 -0.54 12.02 -22.27
CA GLU A 401 -0.13 12.99 -23.30
C GLU A 401 -0.02 12.36 -24.70
N ASP A 402 0.29 11.06 -24.75
CA ASP A 402 0.54 10.35 -26.02
C ASP A 402 -0.75 9.92 -26.76
N LYS A 403 -1.92 9.91 -26.08
CA LYS A 403 -3.16 9.40 -26.65
C LYS A 403 -4.37 10.24 -26.29
N THR A 404 -4.87 10.98 -27.26
CA THR A 404 -6.15 11.67 -27.17
C THR A 404 -7.30 10.66 -27.30
N ILE A 405 -8.30 10.76 -26.42
CA ILE A 405 -9.48 9.89 -26.37
C ILE A 405 -10.73 10.63 -26.86
N LEU A 406 -10.88 11.91 -26.53
CA LEU A 406 -11.98 12.74 -26.97
C LEU A 406 -11.45 13.89 -27.84
N HIS A 407 -12.10 14.15 -28.97
CA HIS A 407 -11.71 15.14 -29.97
C HIS A 407 -12.85 16.13 -30.21
N ASP A 408 -12.67 17.39 -29.80
CA ASP A 408 -13.58 18.52 -30.08
C ASP A 408 -15.04 18.21 -29.70
N ILE A 409 -15.27 17.64 -28.53
CA ILE A 409 -16.60 17.26 -28.06
C ILE A 409 -17.38 18.49 -27.65
N SER A 410 -18.48 18.75 -28.40
CA SER A 410 -19.46 19.78 -28.10
C SER A 410 -20.83 19.16 -27.91
N LEU A 411 -21.36 19.22 -26.68
CA LEU A 411 -22.68 18.69 -26.32
C LEU A 411 -23.30 19.52 -25.19
N PHE A 412 -24.62 19.41 -25.05
CA PHE A 412 -25.34 20.01 -23.93
C PHE A 412 -26.47 19.13 -23.43
N ALA A 413 -26.77 19.23 -22.16
CA ALA A 413 -27.95 18.70 -21.48
C ALA A 413 -28.68 19.84 -20.78
N LYS A 414 -29.93 20.08 -21.16
CA LYS A 414 -30.79 21.06 -20.50
C LYS A 414 -31.31 20.51 -19.16
N PRO A 415 -31.72 21.36 -18.22
CA PRO A 415 -32.33 20.92 -16.95
C PRO A 415 -33.49 19.94 -17.22
N GLY A 416 -33.46 18.80 -16.51
CA GLY A 416 -34.45 17.74 -16.62
C GLY A 416 -34.35 16.87 -17.89
N GLN A 417 -33.38 17.09 -18.77
CA GLN A 417 -33.19 16.34 -20.02
C GLN A 417 -32.40 15.04 -19.76
N LYS A 418 -32.83 13.97 -20.43
CA LYS A 418 -32.15 12.67 -20.44
C LYS A 418 -31.31 12.51 -21.70
N LEU A 419 -29.99 12.42 -21.58
CA LEU A 419 -29.04 12.15 -22.66
C LEU A 419 -28.55 10.71 -22.60
N ALA A 420 -28.67 9.95 -23.70
CA ALA A 420 -28.08 8.63 -23.85
C ALA A 420 -26.81 8.70 -24.69
N PHE A 421 -25.71 8.13 -24.16
CA PHE A 421 -24.48 7.89 -24.91
C PHE A 421 -24.48 6.49 -25.50
N VAL A 422 -24.28 6.40 -26.81
CA VAL A 422 -24.27 5.15 -27.58
C VAL A 422 -22.99 5.09 -28.40
N GLY A 423 -22.46 3.91 -28.63
CA GLY A 423 -21.24 3.69 -29.41
C GLY A 423 -20.49 2.46 -28.96
N SER A 424 -19.50 2.02 -29.72
CA SER A 424 -18.68 0.85 -29.42
C SER A 424 -17.86 1.01 -28.12
N THR A 425 -17.37 -0.09 -27.59
CA THR A 425 -16.44 -0.07 -26.45
C THR A 425 -15.18 0.74 -26.80
N GLY A 426 -14.77 1.63 -25.91
CA GLY A 426 -13.65 2.53 -26.17
C GLY A 426 -14.00 3.80 -26.97
N ALA A 427 -15.25 4.03 -27.35
CA ALA A 427 -15.67 5.25 -28.08
C ALA A 427 -15.59 6.54 -27.24
N GLY A 428 -15.34 6.46 -25.92
CA GLY A 428 -15.20 7.63 -25.05
C GLY A 428 -16.40 7.92 -24.14
N LYS A 429 -17.42 7.03 -24.08
CA LYS A 429 -18.64 7.21 -23.27
C LYS A 429 -18.31 7.44 -21.77
N THR A 430 -17.60 6.52 -21.15
CA THR A 430 -17.19 6.61 -19.73
C THR A 430 -16.23 7.78 -19.49
N THR A 431 -15.43 8.17 -20.49
CA THR A 431 -14.55 9.34 -20.38
C THR A 431 -15.37 10.62 -20.21
N ILE A 432 -16.46 10.80 -20.94
CA ILE A 432 -17.34 11.97 -20.78
C ILE A 432 -17.91 12.03 -19.35
N THR A 433 -18.37 10.91 -18.81
CA THR A 433 -18.91 10.87 -17.43
C THR A 433 -17.85 11.14 -16.37
N ASN A 434 -16.61 10.67 -16.58
CA ASN A 434 -15.49 10.98 -15.71
C ASN A 434 -15.14 12.48 -15.70
N LEU A 435 -15.28 13.15 -16.86
CA LEU A 435 -15.05 14.59 -16.98
C LEU A 435 -16.16 15.42 -16.34
N ILE A 436 -17.43 14.97 -16.38
CA ILE A 436 -18.54 15.64 -15.65
C ILE A 436 -18.28 15.61 -14.15
N ASN A 437 -17.79 14.48 -13.60
CA ASN A 437 -17.41 14.35 -12.19
C ASN A 437 -16.09 15.07 -11.83
N ARG A 438 -15.41 15.62 -12.84
CA ARG A 438 -14.09 16.23 -12.70
C ARG A 438 -13.11 15.31 -11.96
N PHE A 439 -13.13 14.00 -12.28
CA PHE A 439 -12.09 13.05 -11.84
C PHE A 439 -10.78 13.29 -12.59
N TYR A 440 -10.88 13.92 -13.76
CA TYR A 440 -9.79 14.39 -14.59
C TYR A 440 -10.07 15.80 -15.07
N ASP A 441 -9.04 16.62 -15.19
CA ASP A 441 -9.13 17.95 -15.78
C ASP A 441 -8.83 17.87 -17.29
N ILE A 442 -9.60 18.63 -18.09
CA ILE A 442 -9.48 18.66 -19.55
C ILE A 442 -8.24 19.42 -20.01
N GLN A 443 -7.65 19.00 -21.13
CA GLN A 443 -6.52 19.69 -21.76
C GLN A 443 -6.97 20.93 -22.52
N ASP A 444 -8.05 20.83 -23.32
CA ASP A 444 -8.57 21.94 -24.11
C ASP A 444 -10.11 21.99 -24.08
N GLY A 445 -10.68 23.14 -24.40
CA GLY A 445 -12.12 23.39 -24.36
C GLY A 445 -12.62 23.85 -22.98
N LYS A 446 -13.94 23.77 -22.78
CA LYS A 446 -14.61 24.13 -21.51
C LYS A 446 -15.76 23.19 -21.21
N ILE A 447 -15.95 22.86 -19.94
CA ILE A 447 -17.17 22.24 -19.45
C ILE A 447 -17.84 23.24 -18.51
N ARG A 448 -19.12 23.52 -18.75
CA ARG A 448 -19.90 24.44 -17.92
C ARG A 448 -21.02 23.69 -17.22
N TYR A 449 -21.28 24.09 -15.99
CA TYR A 449 -22.40 23.64 -15.21
C TYR A 449 -23.20 24.86 -14.73
N ASP A 450 -24.46 24.95 -15.12
CA ASP A 450 -25.31 26.14 -14.95
C ASP A 450 -24.61 27.45 -15.41
N GLY A 451 -23.91 27.40 -16.56
CA GLY A 451 -23.15 28.50 -17.13
C GLY A 451 -21.76 28.73 -16.51
N ILE A 452 -21.44 28.12 -15.39
CA ILE A 452 -20.18 28.26 -14.67
C ILE A 452 -19.18 27.20 -15.16
N ASN A 453 -17.94 27.61 -15.48
CA ASN A 453 -16.89 26.65 -15.83
C ASN A 453 -16.58 25.75 -14.61
N ILE A 454 -16.66 24.42 -14.77
CA ILE A 454 -16.45 23.46 -13.66
C ILE A 454 -15.08 23.56 -12.99
N LYS A 455 -14.05 24.09 -13.70
CA LYS A 455 -12.73 24.37 -13.08
C LYS A 455 -12.80 25.42 -11.96
N LYS A 456 -13.83 26.31 -12.00
CA LYS A 456 -14.04 27.33 -10.96
C LYS A 456 -14.84 26.80 -9.76
N ILE A 457 -15.55 25.68 -9.93
CA ILE A 457 -16.37 25.08 -8.87
C ILE A 457 -15.47 24.20 -7.99
N LYS A 458 -15.62 24.25 -6.68
CA LYS A 458 -14.96 23.32 -5.77
C LYS A 458 -15.36 21.88 -6.09
N LYS A 459 -14.37 20.99 -6.18
CA LYS A 459 -14.59 19.57 -6.56
C LYS A 459 -15.58 18.87 -5.63
N ASP A 460 -15.46 19.08 -4.32
CA ASP A 460 -16.38 18.50 -3.33
C ASP A 460 -17.81 18.97 -3.53
N ASP A 461 -18.01 20.26 -3.81
CA ASP A 461 -19.32 20.85 -4.04
C ASP A 461 -19.90 20.43 -5.39
N LEU A 462 -19.06 20.32 -6.44
CA LEU A 462 -19.44 19.75 -7.73
C LEU A 462 -19.93 18.31 -7.56
N ARG A 463 -19.13 17.44 -6.95
CA ARG A 463 -19.46 16.02 -6.74
C ARG A 463 -20.69 15.84 -5.84
N ARG A 464 -20.90 16.71 -4.86
CA ARG A 464 -22.10 16.70 -4.02
C ARG A 464 -23.39 17.01 -4.80
N SER A 465 -23.30 17.77 -5.89
CA SER A 465 -24.43 18.09 -6.78
C SER A 465 -24.75 17.00 -7.79
N LEU A 466 -23.88 15.99 -7.92
CA LEU A 466 -23.96 14.89 -8.87
C LEU A 466 -24.30 13.58 -8.14
N GLY A 467 -25.15 12.76 -8.74
CA GLY A 467 -25.36 11.38 -8.31
C GLY A 467 -24.83 10.42 -9.35
N ILE A 468 -24.20 9.35 -8.90
CA ILE A 468 -23.65 8.34 -9.79
C ILE A 468 -24.17 6.95 -9.42
N VAL A 469 -24.59 6.19 -10.43
CA VAL A 469 -24.88 4.75 -10.32
C VAL A 469 -23.98 4.04 -11.32
N LEU A 470 -22.99 3.32 -10.82
CA LEU A 470 -22.00 2.59 -11.61
C LEU A 470 -22.51 1.19 -11.97
N GLN A 471 -21.95 0.62 -13.03
CA GLN A 471 -22.16 -0.76 -13.45
C GLN A 471 -21.73 -1.72 -12.33
N ASP A 472 -20.51 -1.57 -11.84
CA ASP A 472 -19.98 -2.35 -10.71
C ASP A 472 -20.32 -1.63 -9.42
N THR A 473 -21.31 -2.18 -8.70
CA THR A 473 -21.78 -1.61 -7.44
C THR A 473 -20.89 -2.10 -6.31
N HIS A 474 -20.15 -1.19 -5.68
CA HIS A 474 -19.40 -1.47 -4.46
C HIS A 474 -20.21 -1.14 -3.22
N LEU A 475 -20.32 -2.13 -2.31
CA LEU A 475 -20.94 -2.00 -1.00
C LEU A 475 -19.87 -2.09 0.09
N PHE A 476 -20.10 -1.37 1.17
CA PHE A 476 -19.19 -1.39 2.32
C PHE A 476 -19.69 -2.36 3.39
N THR A 477 -18.77 -2.96 4.12
CA THR A 477 -19.11 -3.77 5.31
C THR A 477 -19.86 -2.90 6.31
N GLY A 478 -21.06 -3.31 6.71
CA GLY A 478 -21.97 -2.58 7.58
C GLY A 478 -23.41 -2.94 7.29
N THR A 479 -24.36 -2.22 7.89
CA THR A 479 -25.78 -2.49 7.67
C THR A 479 -26.22 -2.02 6.27
N ILE A 480 -27.32 -2.58 5.77
CA ILE A 480 -27.97 -2.09 4.54
C ILE A 480 -28.33 -0.62 4.68
N LYS A 481 -28.85 -0.24 5.85
CA LYS A 481 -29.19 1.14 6.20
C LYS A 481 -27.99 2.08 6.07
N ASP A 482 -26.82 1.69 6.58
CA ASP A 482 -25.59 2.48 6.49
C ASP A 482 -25.10 2.59 5.04
N ASN A 483 -25.23 1.54 4.26
CA ASN A 483 -24.90 1.55 2.84
C ASN A 483 -25.78 2.51 2.02
N ILE A 484 -27.06 2.63 2.32
CA ILE A 484 -27.95 3.62 1.70
C ILE A 484 -27.60 5.04 2.21
N ARG A 485 -27.39 5.19 3.54
CA ARG A 485 -27.03 6.46 4.18
C ARG A 485 -25.72 7.04 3.66
N TYR A 486 -24.85 6.21 3.07
CA TYR A 486 -23.60 6.67 2.46
C TYR A 486 -23.79 7.78 1.41
N GLY A 487 -24.93 7.80 0.71
CA GLY A 487 -25.27 8.88 -0.23
C GLY A 487 -25.56 10.23 0.46
N ASN A 488 -26.00 10.21 1.74
CA ASN A 488 -26.21 11.40 2.55
C ASN A 488 -26.09 11.01 4.04
N LEU A 489 -24.92 11.24 4.63
CA LEU A 489 -24.64 10.86 6.01
C LEU A 489 -25.56 11.52 7.05
N GLY A 490 -26.20 12.66 6.72
CA GLY A 490 -27.17 13.34 7.57
C GLY A 490 -28.62 12.89 7.35
N ALA A 491 -28.88 11.86 6.54
CA ALA A 491 -30.24 11.39 6.27
C ALA A 491 -30.86 10.71 7.49
N THR A 492 -32.16 11.02 7.74
CA THR A 492 -32.97 10.33 8.75
C THR A 492 -33.33 8.93 8.25
N ASP A 493 -33.78 8.07 9.18
CA ASP A 493 -34.20 6.71 8.82
C ASP A 493 -35.42 6.72 7.88
N GLU A 494 -36.33 7.69 8.04
CA GLU A 494 -37.49 7.88 7.16
C GLU A 494 -37.04 8.18 5.71
N GLN A 495 -36.05 9.08 5.55
CA GLN A 495 -35.50 9.42 4.24
C GLN A 495 -34.82 8.21 3.57
N ILE A 496 -34.16 7.36 4.37
CA ILE A 496 -33.57 6.10 3.87
C ILE A 496 -34.65 5.14 3.39
N TYR A 497 -35.73 4.98 4.16
CA TYR A 497 -36.84 4.11 3.78
C TYR A 497 -37.58 4.62 2.54
N GLU A 498 -37.74 5.92 2.39
CA GLU A 498 -38.30 6.53 1.18
C GLU A 498 -37.42 6.31 -0.04
N ALA A 499 -36.10 6.51 0.11
CA ALA A 499 -35.15 6.26 -0.96
C ALA A 499 -35.13 4.78 -1.38
N ALA A 500 -35.21 3.85 -0.42
CA ALA A 500 -35.30 2.42 -0.70
C ALA A 500 -36.60 2.04 -1.42
N LYS A 501 -37.74 2.66 -1.06
CA LYS A 501 -39.02 2.47 -1.75
C LYS A 501 -38.96 3.00 -3.19
N LEU A 502 -38.39 4.20 -3.39
CA LEU A 502 -38.20 4.80 -4.71
C LEU A 502 -37.37 3.89 -5.62
N ALA A 503 -36.30 3.31 -5.09
CA ALA A 503 -35.42 2.38 -5.77
C ALA A 503 -36.03 0.98 -5.94
N HIS A 504 -37.21 0.67 -5.40
CA HIS A 504 -37.77 -0.68 -5.30
C HIS A 504 -36.91 -1.67 -4.49
N ALA A 505 -36.06 -1.19 -3.60
CA ALA A 505 -35.21 -2.03 -2.73
C ALA A 505 -35.96 -2.49 -1.47
N ASP A 506 -36.94 -1.73 -0.96
CA ASP A 506 -37.65 -1.97 0.29
C ASP A 506 -38.25 -3.39 0.42
N GLN A 507 -38.75 -3.94 -0.69
CA GLN A 507 -39.39 -5.25 -0.70
C GLN A 507 -38.39 -6.37 -0.34
N PHE A 508 -37.23 -6.42 -1.02
CA PHE A 508 -36.25 -7.46 -0.73
C PHE A 508 -35.57 -7.23 0.62
N ILE A 509 -35.34 -5.96 1.01
CA ILE A 509 -34.73 -5.65 2.31
C ILE A 509 -35.58 -6.22 3.45
N LYS A 510 -36.89 -6.04 3.40
CA LYS A 510 -37.83 -6.58 4.41
C LYS A 510 -37.93 -8.11 4.44
N MET A 511 -37.48 -8.80 3.40
CA MET A 511 -37.41 -10.27 3.36
C MET A 511 -36.14 -10.81 4.05
N LEU A 512 -35.16 -9.95 4.32
CA LEU A 512 -33.94 -10.33 5.02
C LEU A 512 -34.22 -10.49 6.52
N PRO A 513 -33.50 -11.36 7.24
CA PRO A 513 -33.76 -11.66 8.65
C PRO A 513 -33.84 -10.42 9.55
N ASP A 514 -32.91 -9.48 9.38
CA ASP A 514 -32.83 -8.24 10.18
C ASP A 514 -33.26 -6.99 9.38
N GLY A 515 -33.89 -7.18 8.22
CA GLY A 515 -34.34 -6.07 7.36
C GLY A 515 -33.24 -5.06 7.04
N TYR A 516 -33.48 -3.78 7.36
CA TYR A 516 -32.52 -2.70 7.12
C TYR A 516 -31.25 -2.77 7.99
N ASP A 517 -31.31 -3.47 9.12
CA ASP A 517 -30.18 -3.67 10.02
C ASP A 517 -29.35 -4.92 9.66
N THR A 518 -29.73 -5.64 8.60
CA THR A 518 -28.95 -6.77 8.08
C THR A 518 -27.54 -6.29 7.74
N VAL A 519 -26.55 -6.94 8.37
CA VAL A 519 -25.13 -6.65 8.12
C VAL A 519 -24.68 -7.40 6.88
N ILE A 520 -24.11 -6.66 5.93
CA ILE A 520 -23.45 -7.20 4.74
C ILE A 520 -21.94 -7.13 4.92
N SER A 521 -21.25 -8.18 4.52
CA SER A 521 -19.79 -8.28 4.53
C SER A 521 -19.22 -8.18 3.11
N GLY A 522 -17.98 -7.76 3.03
CA GLY A 522 -17.30 -7.61 1.75
C GLY A 522 -18.08 -6.72 0.77
N ASP A 523 -18.00 -7.01 -0.50
CA ASP A 523 -18.68 -6.28 -1.58
C ASP A 523 -20.16 -6.71 -1.77
N GLY A 524 -20.88 -6.97 -0.66
CA GLY A 524 -22.27 -7.42 -0.68
C GLY A 524 -22.42 -8.93 -0.86
N GLU A 525 -21.55 -9.72 -0.20
CA GLU A 525 -21.68 -11.19 -0.17
C GLU A 525 -23.07 -11.60 0.28
N GLY A 526 -23.69 -12.53 -0.44
CA GLY A 526 -25.05 -13.02 -0.17
C GLY A 526 -26.17 -12.23 -0.88
N LEU A 527 -25.87 -11.07 -1.49
CA LEU A 527 -26.81 -10.33 -2.32
C LEU A 527 -26.61 -10.63 -3.81
N SER A 528 -27.73 -10.75 -4.54
CA SER A 528 -27.65 -10.83 -6.02
C SER A 528 -27.15 -9.51 -6.61
N GLN A 529 -26.64 -9.56 -7.84
CA GLN A 529 -26.16 -8.36 -8.54
C GLN A 529 -27.28 -7.30 -8.67
N GLY A 530 -28.53 -7.72 -8.96
CA GLY A 530 -29.66 -6.80 -9.01
C GLY A 530 -29.99 -6.17 -7.66
N GLN A 531 -29.89 -6.92 -6.55
CA GLN A 531 -30.09 -6.37 -5.20
C GLN A 531 -29.02 -5.34 -4.86
N ARG A 532 -27.75 -5.61 -5.17
CA ARG A 532 -26.68 -4.61 -5.01
C ARG A 532 -26.94 -3.35 -5.82
N GLN A 533 -27.42 -3.50 -7.06
CA GLN A 533 -27.74 -2.36 -7.92
C GLN A 533 -28.93 -1.54 -7.36
N LEU A 534 -29.97 -2.19 -6.82
CA LEU A 534 -31.08 -1.49 -6.15
C LEU A 534 -30.59 -0.67 -4.94
N LEU A 535 -29.62 -1.19 -4.16
CA LEU A 535 -28.99 -0.43 -3.06
C LEU A 535 -28.19 0.77 -3.58
N SER A 536 -27.48 0.64 -4.71
CA SER A 536 -26.78 1.76 -5.34
C SER A 536 -27.77 2.85 -5.84
N ILE A 537 -28.91 2.45 -6.41
CA ILE A 537 -29.98 3.37 -6.78
C ILE A 537 -30.56 4.08 -5.54
N ALA A 538 -30.79 3.35 -4.44
CA ALA A 538 -31.27 3.93 -3.18
C ALA A 538 -30.23 4.91 -2.58
N ARG A 539 -28.93 4.61 -2.67
CA ARG A 539 -27.84 5.50 -2.28
C ARG A 539 -27.84 6.80 -3.09
N ALA A 540 -28.05 6.74 -4.39
CA ALA A 540 -28.19 7.93 -5.23
C ALA A 540 -29.51 8.69 -4.93
N ALA A 541 -30.59 7.97 -4.62
CA ALA A 541 -31.88 8.59 -4.30
C ALA A 541 -31.85 9.39 -2.99
N VAL A 542 -31.20 8.89 -1.94
CA VAL A 542 -31.10 9.60 -0.64
C VAL A 542 -30.24 10.87 -0.74
N ALA A 543 -29.27 10.90 -1.66
CA ALA A 543 -28.46 12.09 -1.96
C ALA A 543 -29.29 13.18 -2.64
N ASN A 544 -30.31 12.79 -3.41
CA ASN A 544 -31.25 13.65 -4.16
C ASN A 544 -30.57 14.72 -5.05
N PRO A 545 -29.63 14.35 -5.90
CA PRO A 545 -28.92 15.30 -6.75
C PRO A 545 -29.76 15.73 -7.96
N PRO A 546 -29.60 16.95 -8.51
CA PRO A 546 -30.27 17.41 -9.72
C PRO A 546 -29.73 16.80 -11.00
N VAL A 547 -28.51 16.31 -11.00
CA VAL A 547 -27.85 15.65 -12.13
C VAL A 547 -27.47 14.23 -11.76
N LEU A 548 -27.76 13.29 -12.65
CA LEU A 548 -27.45 11.88 -12.50
C LEU A 548 -26.56 11.38 -13.61
N ILE A 549 -25.63 10.53 -13.26
CA ILE A 549 -24.79 9.78 -14.18
C ILE A 549 -25.05 8.30 -13.94
N LEU A 550 -25.52 7.62 -14.98
CA LEU A 550 -25.94 6.22 -14.91
C LEU A 550 -25.12 5.39 -15.89
N ASP A 551 -24.44 4.37 -15.40
CA ASP A 551 -23.79 3.37 -16.25
C ASP A 551 -24.62 2.08 -16.23
N GLU A 552 -25.28 1.79 -17.34
CA GLU A 552 -26.31 0.77 -17.45
C GLU A 552 -25.74 -0.52 -18.06
N ALA A 553 -25.00 -1.31 -17.30
CA ALA A 553 -24.67 -2.66 -17.72
C ALA A 553 -25.33 -3.69 -16.78
N THR A 554 -26.35 -4.36 -17.32
CA THR A 554 -27.15 -5.36 -16.58
C THR A 554 -27.10 -6.73 -17.23
N SER A 555 -26.02 -7.06 -17.94
CA SER A 555 -25.87 -8.29 -18.73
C SER A 555 -25.96 -9.61 -17.93
N SER A 556 -26.01 -9.55 -16.61
CA SER A 556 -25.96 -10.74 -15.73
C SER A 556 -27.13 -10.84 -14.74
N ILE A 557 -28.22 -10.10 -14.96
CA ILE A 557 -29.38 -10.06 -14.06
C ILE A 557 -30.55 -10.83 -14.71
N ASP A 558 -31.28 -11.61 -13.89
CA ASP A 558 -32.50 -12.28 -14.36
C ASP A 558 -33.59 -11.28 -14.79
N THR A 559 -34.43 -11.62 -15.74
CA THR A 559 -35.41 -10.75 -16.37
C THR A 559 -36.40 -10.08 -15.39
N ARG A 560 -36.77 -10.79 -14.30
CA ARG A 560 -37.69 -10.25 -13.28
C ARG A 560 -37.01 -9.15 -12.47
N THR A 561 -35.83 -9.42 -11.93
CA THR A 561 -35.05 -8.45 -11.16
C THR A 561 -34.64 -7.27 -12.04
N GLU A 562 -34.30 -7.53 -13.30
CA GLU A 562 -34.02 -6.52 -14.31
C GLU A 562 -35.16 -5.50 -14.44
N SER A 563 -36.42 -5.97 -14.54
CA SER A 563 -37.58 -5.06 -14.65
C SER A 563 -37.79 -4.23 -13.37
N ILE A 564 -37.41 -4.74 -12.20
CA ILE A 564 -37.47 -4.00 -10.92
C ILE A 564 -36.38 -2.92 -10.89
N VAL A 565 -35.15 -3.26 -11.26
CA VAL A 565 -34.03 -2.33 -11.36
C VAL A 565 -34.37 -1.19 -12.34
N GLN A 566 -34.91 -1.52 -13.50
CA GLN A 566 -35.31 -0.53 -14.50
C GLN A 566 -36.35 0.45 -13.97
N ARG A 567 -37.38 -0.04 -13.26
CA ARG A 567 -38.38 0.83 -12.62
C ARG A 567 -37.77 1.72 -11.54
N GLY A 568 -36.83 1.19 -10.74
CA GLY A 568 -36.07 1.98 -9.77
C GLY A 568 -35.27 3.10 -10.43
N MET A 569 -34.60 2.79 -11.52
CA MET A 569 -33.87 3.76 -12.34
C MET A 569 -34.81 4.82 -12.94
N ASP A 570 -35.92 4.41 -13.55
CA ASP A 570 -36.89 5.33 -14.15
C ASP A 570 -37.49 6.30 -13.10
N ASN A 571 -37.77 5.81 -11.89
CA ASN A 571 -38.20 6.66 -10.79
C ASN A 571 -37.11 7.64 -10.33
N LEU A 572 -35.86 7.18 -10.25
CA LEU A 572 -34.74 8.01 -9.88
C LEU A 572 -34.49 9.14 -10.90
N MET A 573 -34.68 8.86 -12.18
CA MET A 573 -34.44 9.82 -13.28
C MET A 573 -35.46 10.96 -13.34
N LYS A 574 -36.67 10.80 -12.85
CA LYS A 574 -37.76 11.78 -12.98
C LYS A 574 -37.37 13.16 -12.46
N GLY A 575 -37.52 14.18 -13.31
CA GLY A 575 -37.29 15.59 -12.97
C GLY A 575 -35.81 15.98 -12.83
N ARG A 576 -34.87 15.14 -13.24
CA ARG A 576 -33.44 15.38 -13.15
C ARG A 576 -32.79 15.38 -14.53
N THR A 577 -31.67 16.09 -14.63
CA THR A 577 -30.79 15.96 -15.80
C THR A 577 -30.04 14.65 -15.72
N VAL A 578 -30.07 13.83 -16.76
CA VAL A 578 -29.54 12.47 -16.70
C VAL A 578 -28.60 12.20 -17.86
N PHE A 579 -27.41 11.71 -17.55
CA PHE A 579 -26.46 11.17 -18.50
C PHE A 579 -26.43 9.66 -18.35
N VAL A 580 -26.81 8.93 -19.39
CA VAL A 580 -26.88 7.46 -19.37
C VAL A 580 -25.88 6.90 -20.37
N ILE A 581 -24.97 6.04 -19.92
CA ILE A 581 -24.25 5.14 -20.80
C ILE A 581 -25.17 3.95 -21.03
N ALA A 582 -25.85 3.99 -22.17
CA ALA A 582 -26.94 3.07 -22.43
C ALA A 582 -26.48 1.82 -23.19
N HIS A 583 -26.73 0.67 -22.60
CA HIS A 583 -26.54 -0.65 -23.20
C HIS A 583 -27.88 -1.33 -23.60
N ARG A 584 -29.00 -0.66 -23.32
CA ARG A 584 -30.35 -1.17 -23.62
C ARG A 584 -31.10 -0.30 -24.60
N LEU A 585 -31.71 -0.93 -25.60
CA LEU A 585 -32.52 -0.25 -26.59
C LEU A 585 -33.71 0.54 -26.00
N SER A 586 -34.32 0.03 -24.91
CA SER A 586 -35.43 0.72 -24.23
C SER A 586 -35.01 2.05 -23.60
N THR A 587 -33.86 2.06 -22.92
CA THR A 587 -33.29 3.27 -22.28
C THR A 587 -32.89 4.30 -23.33
N ILE A 588 -32.29 3.85 -24.43
CA ILE A 588 -31.87 4.69 -25.54
C ILE A 588 -33.12 5.33 -26.18
N ARG A 589 -34.13 4.54 -26.51
CA ARG A 589 -35.36 4.99 -27.18
C ARG A 589 -36.10 6.06 -26.37
N ASN A 590 -36.13 5.93 -25.05
CA ASN A 590 -36.85 6.83 -24.15
C ASN A 590 -36.02 8.03 -23.69
N SER A 591 -34.92 8.35 -24.39
CA SER A 591 -34.06 9.50 -24.06
C SER A 591 -34.44 10.70 -24.93
N ASP A 592 -34.36 11.90 -24.32
CA ASP A 592 -34.68 13.16 -25.00
C ASP A 592 -33.63 13.52 -26.07
N ALA A 593 -32.41 13.05 -25.89
CA ALA A 593 -31.37 13.15 -26.91
C ALA A 593 -30.44 11.93 -26.85
N ILE A 594 -30.01 11.47 -27.99
CA ILE A 594 -29.07 10.37 -28.19
C ILE A 594 -27.82 10.95 -28.84
N ILE A 595 -26.68 10.65 -28.24
CA ILE A 595 -25.34 11.05 -28.71
C ILE A 595 -24.62 9.77 -29.15
N VAL A 596 -24.35 9.67 -30.44
CA VAL A 596 -23.59 8.55 -31.02
C VAL A 596 -22.12 8.94 -31.08
N LEU A 597 -21.29 8.15 -30.36
CA LEU A 597 -19.85 8.35 -30.29
C LEU A 597 -19.10 7.27 -31.07
N GLU A 598 -18.13 7.70 -31.85
CA GLU A 598 -17.22 6.81 -32.57
C GLU A 598 -15.81 7.41 -32.56
N HIS A 599 -14.82 6.63 -32.15
CA HIS A 599 -13.41 7.05 -32.06
C HIS A 599 -13.21 8.42 -31.38
N GLY A 600 -13.93 8.67 -30.27
CA GLY A 600 -13.81 9.90 -29.49
C GLY A 600 -14.46 11.13 -30.14
N LYS A 601 -15.30 10.97 -31.14
CA LYS A 601 -16.04 12.07 -31.80
C LYS A 601 -17.54 11.81 -31.73
N ILE A 602 -18.33 12.88 -31.68
CA ILE A 602 -19.78 12.81 -31.86
C ILE A 602 -20.06 12.75 -33.37
N ILE A 603 -20.63 11.63 -33.81
CA ILE A 603 -20.97 11.43 -35.23
C ILE A 603 -22.46 11.68 -35.53
N GLU A 604 -23.35 11.45 -34.55
CA GLU A 604 -24.78 11.71 -34.70
C GLU A 604 -25.33 12.24 -33.36
N ARG A 605 -26.34 13.13 -33.48
CA ARG A 605 -27.11 13.65 -32.34
C ARG A 605 -28.55 13.90 -32.78
N GLY A 606 -29.52 13.43 -32.00
CA GLY A 606 -30.94 13.63 -32.27
C GLY A 606 -31.81 12.86 -31.30
N ASP A 607 -33.11 12.89 -31.48
CA ASP A 607 -34.00 11.96 -30.81
C ASP A 607 -34.09 10.62 -31.56
N HIS A 608 -34.83 9.67 -31.01
CA HIS A 608 -34.98 8.34 -31.60
C HIS A 608 -35.56 8.38 -33.02
N GLU A 609 -36.62 9.18 -33.23
CA GLU A 609 -37.31 9.21 -34.50
C GLU A 609 -36.46 9.86 -35.59
N ASP A 610 -35.78 10.94 -35.28
CA ASP A 610 -34.88 11.63 -36.20
C ASP A 610 -33.73 10.73 -36.67
N LEU A 611 -33.08 10.05 -35.71
CA LEU A 611 -31.95 9.19 -36.01
C LEU A 611 -32.34 7.92 -36.77
N ILE A 612 -33.53 7.38 -36.52
CA ILE A 612 -34.07 6.27 -37.33
C ILE A 612 -34.35 6.70 -38.78
N LYS A 613 -34.90 7.92 -38.99
CA LYS A 613 -35.14 8.47 -40.35
C LYS A 613 -33.84 8.69 -41.11
N ASN A 614 -32.79 9.13 -40.43
CA ASN A 614 -31.48 9.41 -41.05
C ASN A 614 -30.74 8.15 -41.51
N LYS A 615 -31.14 6.96 -41.05
CA LYS A 615 -30.54 5.65 -41.38
C LYS A 615 -29.02 5.59 -41.23
N GLY A 616 -28.48 6.33 -40.29
CA GLY A 616 -27.06 6.41 -39.99
C GLY A 616 -26.54 5.27 -39.07
N THR A 617 -25.48 5.52 -38.32
CA THR A 617 -24.88 4.55 -37.40
C THR A 617 -25.84 4.14 -36.28
N TYR A 618 -26.64 5.07 -35.75
CA TYR A 618 -27.69 4.75 -34.79
C TYR A 618 -28.71 3.75 -35.32
N TYR A 619 -29.18 3.93 -36.54
CA TYR A 619 -30.10 3.00 -37.17
C TYR A 619 -29.52 1.61 -37.32
N GLN A 620 -28.23 1.51 -37.66
CA GLN A 620 -27.54 0.22 -37.79
C GLN A 620 -27.39 -0.48 -36.43
N LEU A 621 -27.07 0.27 -35.37
CA LEU A 621 -27.03 -0.24 -33.99
C LEU A 621 -28.43 -0.69 -33.53
N TYR A 622 -29.46 0.11 -33.76
CA TYR A 622 -30.83 -0.21 -33.35
C TYR A 622 -31.40 -1.43 -34.06
N THR A 623 -31.09 -1.62 -35.35
CA THR A 623 -31.58 -2.75 -36.19
C THR A 623 -30.71 -4.01 -36.05
N GLY A 624 -29.68 -4.01 -35.19
CA GLY A 624 -28.78 -5.15 -34.99
C GLY A 624 -27.83 -5.43 -36.15
N LYS A 625 -27.64 -4.47 -37.06
CA LYS A 625 -26.65 -4.56 -38.16
C LYS A 625 -25.22 -4.22 -37.66
N LEU A 626 -25.13 -3.48 -36.58
CA LEU A 626 -23.92 -3.22 -35.80
C LEU A 626 -24.17 -3.63 -34.33
N GLU A 627 -23.21 -4.22 -33.67
CA GLU A 627 -23.32 -4.58 -32.25
C GLU A 627 -22.94 -3.41 -31.33
N LEU A 628 -23.71 -3.27 -30.25
CA LEU A 628 -23.39 -2.39 -29.10
C LEU A 628 -22.31 -3.06 -28.21
N SER A 629 -21.21 -3.52 -28.77
CA SER A 629 -20.16 -4.24 -28.05
C SER A 629 -19.33 -3.34 -27.12
#